data_9dd474e6f919cbabbff1e35ba58b073f
#
_entry.id   9dd474e6f919cbabbff1e35ba58b073f
#
_cell.length_a   1.000
_cell.length_b   1.000
_cell.length_c   1.000
_cell.angle_alpha   90.00
_cell.angle_beta   90.00
_cell.angle_gamma   90.00
#
_symmetry.space_group_name_H-M   'P 1'
#
loop_
_entity.id
_entity.type
_entity.pdbx_description
1 polymer ?
#
loop_
_entity_poly.entity_id
_entity_poly.type
_entity_poly.pdbx_seq_one_letter_code
_entity_poly.pdbx_strand_id
1 'polypeptide(L)'
;MKKELEHAVNITQRAQRNYDLTKNIPDDDLKTLINVAINSPSKQNETHFKLKVFTDKKIIEKIHETTKRFALFTEKYVDKMFKDSEKGFLSNDKYNVTNSQILANVVFVYCKDEGNLRGGTHIFAKKDGASKLVLDTLLEQKSYSMGISTGQLTLSAAILGYRTGICSAFEGEKLQEIISSDTEPKLIVGIGYNNENMDRRLHPTLKNKDVPEAYRNGDDESNWRFPSFEKNIKVTID
;
A
#
# COMPACT_ATOMS: atom_id res chain seq x y z
N MET A 1 6.57 2.63 -27.12
CA MET A 1 6.26 3.73 -26.16
C MET A 1 4.77 3.82 -25.79
N LYS A 2 3.81 4.19 -26.68
CA LYS A 2 2.38 4.30 -26.30
C LYS A 2 1.80 2.98 -25.74
N LYS A 3 1.98 1.88 -26.46
CA LYS A 3 1.51 0.53 -26.02
C LYS A 3 2.14 0.07 -24.71
N GLU A 4 3.40 0.37 -24.49
CA GLU A 4 4.11 0.04 -23.24
C GLU A 4 3.56 0.83 -22.06
N LEU A 5 3.26 2.13 -22.26
CA LEU A 5 2.62 2.96 -21.24
C LEU A 5 1.21 2.45 -20.92
N GLU A 6 0.40 2.15 -21.94
CA GLU A 6 -0.95 1.58 -21.77
C GLU A 6 -0.88 0.24 -21.01
N HIS A 7 0.10 -0.61 -21.33
CA HIS A 7 0.32 -1.88 -20.63
C HIS A 7 0.70 -1.64 -19.17
N ALA A 8 1.64 -0.73 -18.89
CA ALA A 8 2.08 -0.40 -17.54
C ALA A 8 0.92 0.16 -16.69
N VAL A 9 0.10 1.07 -17.25
CA VAL A 9 -1.09 1.60 -16.59
C VAL A 9 -2.08 0.48 -16.24
N ASN A 10 -2.33 -0.46 -17.16
CA ASN A 10 -3.23 -1.59 -16.93
C ASN A 10 -2.71 -2.52 -15.82
N ILE A 11 -1.41 -2.72 -15.73
CA ILE A 11 -0.78 -3.52 -14.67
C ILE A 11 -0.96 -2.86 -13.30
N THR A 12 -0.72 -1.55 -13.20
CA THR A 12 -0.74 -0.83 -11.92
C THR A 12 -2.14 -0.68 -11.31
N GLN A 13 -3.20 -0.85 -12.11
CA GLN A 13 -4.57 -0.80 -11.60
C GLN A 13 -4.86 -1.87 -10.54
N ARG A 14 -4.09 -2.94 -10.52
CA ARG A 14 -4.42 -4.15 -9.76
C ARG A 14 -3.23 -4.58 -8.91
N ALA A 15 -3.45 -4.66 -7.60
CA ALA A 15 -2.43 -5.11 -6.68
C ALA A 15 -1.97 -6.55 -6.97
N GLN A 16 -0.67 -6.77 -6.94
CA GLN A 16 -0.07 -8.09 -6.85
C GLN A 16 -0.21 -8.63 -5.43
N ARG A 17 -0.60 -9.89 -5.28
CA ARG A 17 -0.81 -10.56 -3.98
C ARG A 17 0.22 -11.65 -3.70
N ASN A 18 0.95 -12.05 -4.70
CA ASN A 18 2.03 -13.02 -4.61
C ASN A 18 3.16 -12.60 -5.55
N TYR A 19 4.38 -12.75 -5.11
CA TYR A 19 5.56 -12.37 -5.85
C TYR A 19 6.51 -13.57 -5.97
N ASP A 20 7.36 -13.58 -6.99
CA ASP A 20 8.49 -14.50 -7.07
C ASP A 20 9.60 -14.03 -6.13
N LEU A 21 9.57 -14.50 -4.89
CA LEU A 21 10.53 -14.12 -3.85
C LEU A 21 11.90 -14.77 -4.02
N THR A 22 12.10 -15.60 -5.03
CA THR A 22 13.41 -16.21 -5.33
C THR A 22 14.36 -15.22 -6.00
N LYS A 23 13.83 -14.16 -6.60
CA LYS A 23 14.57 -13.12 -7.32
C LYS A 23 14.87 -11.91 -6.40
N ASN A 24 15.90 -11.16 -6.75
CA ASN A 24 16.21 -9.86 -6.16
C ASN A 24 16.10 -8.79 -7.23
N ILE A 25 15.61 -7.61 -6.85
CA ILE A 25 15.60 -6.44 -7.75
C ILE A 25 17.06 -5.96 -7.90
N PRO A 26 17.53 -5.73 -9.13
CA PRO A 26 18.88 -5.18 -9.37
C PRO A 26 19.05 -3.81 -8.71
N ASP A 27 20.26 -3.54 -8.26
CA ASP A 27 20.59 -2.28 -7.56
C ASP A 27 20.30 -1.03 -8.39
N ASP A 28 20.49 -1.08 -9.71
CA ASP A 28 20.25 0.06 -10.59
C ASP A 28 18.75 0.32 -10.77
N ASP A 29 17.94 -0.73 -10.85
CA ASP A 29 16.48 -0.59 -10.85
C ASP A 29 15.99 -0.07 -9.51
N LEU A 30 16.54 -0.57 -8.39
CA LEU A 30 16.21 -0.07 -7.06
C LEU A 30 16.55 1.41 -6.90
N LYS A 31 17.73 1.84 -7.34
CA LYS A 31 18.12 3.27 -7.35
C LYS A 31 17.16 4.10 -8.19
N THR A 32 16.78 3.59 -9.36
CA THR A 32 15.82 4.26 -10.24
C THR A 32 14.47 4.43 -9.56
N LEU A 33 13.95 3.38 -8.92
CA LEU A 33 12.69 3.42 -8.19
C LEU A 33 12.73 4.40 -7.01
N ILE A 34 13.83 4.41 -6.26
CA ILE A 34 14.03 5.38 -5.17
C ILE A 34 14.05 6.80 -5.73
N ASN A 35 14.81 7.04 -6.79
CA ASN A 35 14.92 8.36 -7.42
C ASN A 35 13.56 8.87 -7.93
N VAL A 36 12.75 8.01 -8.53
CA VAL A 36 11.39 8.35 -8.97
C VAL A 36 10.51 8.75 -7.78
N ALA A 37 10.58 8.00 -6.69
CA ALA A 37 9.74 8.28 -5.52
C ALA A 37 10.09 9.61 -4.85
N ILE A 38 11.39 9.92 -4.70
CA ILE A 38 11.84 11.14 -4.00
C ILE A 38 11.77 12.40 -4.85
N ASN A 39 11.82 12.27 -6.18
CA ASN A 39 11.75 13.41 -7.11
C ASN A 39 10.35 13.59 -7.72
N SER A 40 9.34 13.00 -7.14
CA SER A 40 7.95 13.23 -7.56
C SER A 40 7.52 14.68 -7.30
N PRO A 41 6.66 15.26 -8.15
CA PRO A 41 6.15 16.60 -7.93
C PRO A 41 5.40 16.73 -6.60
N SER A 42 5.64 17.83 -5.92
CA SER A 42 4.90 18.21 -4.72
C SER A 42 4.56 19.70 -4.76
N LYS A 43 3.63 20.16 -3.91
CA LYS A 43 3.34 21.58 -3.81
C LYS A 43 4.61 22.34 -3.41
N GLN A 44 4.99 23.35 -4.21
CA GLN A 44 6.16 24.20 -3.99
C GLN A 44 7.48 23.42 -3.84
N ASN A 45 7.53 22.20 -4.37
CA ASN A 45 8.67 21.29 -4.23
C ASN A 45 9.05 21.01 -2.77
N GLU A 46 8.05 20.96 -1.89
CA GLU A 46 8.23 20.70 -0.47
C GLU A 46 8.31 19.19 -0.19
N THR A 47 9.06 18.82 0.84
CA THR A 47 9.14 17.45 1.32
C THR A 47 8.00 17.18 2.30
N HIS A 48 7.10 16.27 1.95
CA HIS A 48 5.92 15.95 2.75
C HIS A 48 5.95 14.55 3.38
N PHE A 49 7.01 13.78 3.12
CA PHE A 49 7.18 12.43 3.67
C PHE A 49 8.66 12.07 3.79
N LYS A 50 8.96 11.14 4.70
CA LYS A 50 10.21 10.36 4.71
C LYS A 50 9.95 9.02 4.03
N LEU A 51 10.95 8.50 3.36
CA LEU A 51 10.89 7.21 2.68
C LEU A 51 11.90 6.24 3.30
N LYS A 52 11.42 5.06 3.70
CA LYS A 52 12.25 3.94 4.13
C LYS A 52 12.09 2.80 3.14
N VAL A 53 13.20 2.18 2.74
CA VAL A 53 13.21 1.12 1.72
C VAL A 53 13.88 -0.12 2.30
N PHE A 54 13.23 -1.27 2.13
CA PHE A 54 13.64 -2.54 2.70
C PHE A 54 13.76 -3.60 1.61
N THR A 55 14.92 -4.27 1.57
CA THR A 55 15.24 -5.40 0.69
C THR A 55 15.51 -6.69 1.48
N ASP A 56 15.74 -6.57 2.79
CA ASP A 56 15.93 -7.73 3.67
C ASP A 56 14.60 -8.47 3.86
N LYS A 57 14.59 -9.74 3.43
CA LYS A 57 13.39 -10.59 3.45
C LYS A 57 12.82 -10.76 4.86
N LYS A 58 13.67 -10.88 5.88
CA LYS A 58 13.23 -11.05 7.28
C LYS A 58 12.55 -9.78 7.80
N ILE A 59 13.04 -8.61 7.40
CA ILE A 59 12.40 -7.34 7.76
C ILE A 59 11.07 -7.21 7.01
N ILE A 60 11.02 -7.55 5.73
CA ILE A 60 9.79 -7.53 4.92
C ILE A 60 8.73 -8.48 5.50
N GLU A 61 9.12 -9.66 5.95
CA GLU A 61 8.22 -10.60 6.64
C GLU A 61 7.63 -9.98 7.92
N LYS A 62 8.45 -9.33 8.74
CA LYS A 62 7.99 -8.61 9.93
C LYS A 62 7.06 -7.45 9.59
N ILE A 63 7.37 -6.67 8.55
CA ILE A 63 6.49 -5.61 8.05
C ILE A 63 5.15 -6.20 7.58
N HIS A 64 5.19 -7.29 6.81
CA HIS A 64 3.99 -7.99 6.36
C HIS A 64 3.13 -8.48 7.53
N GLU A 65 3.74 -8.92 8.63
CA GLU A 65 3.01 -9.34 9.82
C GLU A 65 2.24 -8.20 10.50
N THR A 66 2.63 -6.94 10.32
CA THR A 66 1.86 -5.80 10.84
C THR A 66 0.54 -5.59 10.10
N THR A 67 0.40 -6.15 8.92
CA THR A 67 -0.83 -6.11 8.12
C THR A 67 -1.87 -7.16 8.56
N LYS A 68 -1.63 -7.85 9.66
CA LYS A 68 -2.59 -8.77 10.29
C LYS A 68 -3.80 -7.96 10.74
N ARG A 69 -4.90 -8.20 10.21
CA ARG A 69 -6.24 -7.64 10.35
C ARG A 69 -6.66 -6.87 9.11
N PHE A 70 -7.21 -7.61 8.18
CA PHE A 70 -8.08 -7.02 7.15
C PHE A 70 -9.30 -6.31 7.75
N ALA A 71 -9.56 -6.51 9.01
CA ALA A 71 -10.63 -5.88 9.76
C ALA A 71 -10.27 -4.47 10.21
N LEU A 72 -9.92 -3.60 9.27
CA LEU A 72 -10.05 -2.16 9.45
C LEU A 72 -11.50 -1.68 9.33
N PHE A 73 -12.43 -2.59 9.50
CA PHE A 73 -13.80 -2.22 9.70
C PHE A 73 -13.94 -1.84 11.18
N THR A 74 -14.08 -0.55 11.46
CA THR A 74 -14.59 -0.12 12.76
C THR A 74 -15.92 -0.84 13.00
N GLU A 75 -16.27 -1.14 14.24
CA GLU A 75 -17.54 -1.77 14.62
C GLU A 75 -18.74 -1.18 13.86
N LYS A 76 -18.74 0.13 13.63
CA LYS A 76 -19.76 0.86 12.87
C LYS A 76 -19.91 0.40 11.41
N TYR A 77 -18.85 -0.05 10.77
CA TYR A 77 -18.88 -0.58 9.40
C TYR A 77 -19.20 -2.08 9.39
N VAL A 78 -18.75 -2.82 10.38
CA VAL A 78 -19.07 -4.23 10.56
C VAL A 78 -20.58 -4.42 10.64
N ASP A 79 -21.27 -3.62 11.43
CA ASP A 79 -22.73 -3.68 11.60
C ASP A 79 -23.52 -3.41 10.31
N LYS A 80 -22.96 -2.61 9.41
CA LYS A 80 -23.62 -2.28 8.14
C LYS A 80 -23.33 -3.26 7.00
N MET A 81 -22.18 -3.91 7.03
CA MET A 81 -21.67 -4.69 5.90
C MET A 81 -21.77 -6.19 6.08
N PHE A 82 -21.88 -6.67 7.32
CA PHE A 82 -21.82 -8.10 7.63
C PHE A 82 -23.00 -8.55 8.49
N LYS A 83 -23.48 -9.76 8.23
CA LYS A 83 -24.46 -10.42 9.08
C LYS A 83 -23.85 -10.76 10.43
N ASP A 84 -24.69 -10.94 11.45
CA ASP A 84 -24.20 -11.22 12.83
C ASP A 84 -23.32 -12.47 12.91
N SER A 85 -23.61 -13.49 12.10
CA SER A 85 -22.79 -14.71 11.98
C SER A 85 -21.39 -14.47 11.42
N GLU A 86 -21.17 -13.37 10.71
CA GLU A 86 -19.91 -13.01 10.06
C GLU A 86 -19.08 -12.04 10.91
N LYS A 87 -19.72 -11.34 11.86
CA LYS A 87 -19.06 -10.38 12.77
C LYS A 87 -18.01 -11.06 13.64
N GLY A 88 -18.24 -12.28 14.09
CA GLY A 88 -17.29 -13.08 14.85
C GLY A 88 -15.99 -13.39 14.10
N PHE A 89 -16.00 -13.35 12.76
CA PHE A 89 -14.81 -13.49 11.94
C PHE A 89 -13.87 -12.28 12.07
N LEU A 90 -14.44 -11.09 12.07
CA LEU A 90 -13.67 -9.83 12.09
C LEU A 90 -13.08 -9.54 13.49
N SER A 91 -13.70 -10.06 14.53
CA SER A 91 -13.27 -9.91 15.92
C SER A 91 -12.37 -11.04 16.43
N ASN A 92 -12.23 -12.13 15.66
CA ASN A 92 -11.57 -13.35 16.12
C ASN A 92 -10.14 -13.46 15.54
N ASP A 93 -9.14 -13.45 16.42
CA ASP A 93 -7.71 -13.64 16.09
C ASP A 93 -7.41 -14.98 15.36
N LYS A 94 -8.37 -15.90 15.33
CA LYS A 94 -8.29 -17.18 14.60
C LYS A 94 -8.08 -16.98 13.09
N TYR A 95 -8.54 -15.87 12.54
CA TYR A 95 -8.46 -15.58 11.10
C TYR A 95 -7.48 -14.42 10.83
N ASN A 96 -6.22 -14.62 11.14
CA ASN A 96 -5.15 -13.68 10.86
C ASN A 96 -4.87 -13.58 9.36
N VAL A 97 -5.73 -12.92 8.62
CA VAL A 97 -5.49 -12.64 7.20
C VAL A 97 -4.52 -11.48 7.08
N THR A 98 -3.31 -11.76 6.62
CA THR A 98 -2.32 -10.74 6.30
C THR A 98 -2.54 -10.19 4.89
N ASN A 99 -2.05 -8.98 4.62
CA ASN A 99 -2.08 -8.41 3.28
C ASN A 99 -0.83 -8.83 2.50
N SER A 100 -0.92 -9.93 1.78
CA SER A 100 0.19 -10.53 1.05
C SER A 100 0.78 -9.66 -0.06
N GLN A 101 0.13 -8.53 -0.44
CA GLN A 101 0.71 -7.57 -1.38
C GLN A 101 1.97 -6.86 -0.83
N ILE A 102 2.26 -7.00 0.45
CA ILE A 102 3.46 -6.45 1.10
C ILE A 102 4.57 -7.50 1.22
N LEU A 103 4.27 -8.79 1.05
CA LEU A 103 5.29 -9.83 0.98
C LEU A 103 5.93 -9.83 -0.42
N ALA A 104 6.78 -8.83 -0.66
CA ALA A 104 7.35 -8.48 -1.96
C ALA A 104 8.90 -8.56 -1.96
N ASN A 105 9.54 -8.31 -3.10
CA ASN A 105 11.00 -8.33 -3.21
C ASN A 105 11.64 -7.07 -2.62
N VAL A 106 10.94 -5.94 -2.66
CA VAL A 106 11.29 -4.70 -1.98
C VAL A 106 10.05 -4.02 -1.45
N VAL A 107 10.19 -3.34 -0.31
CA VAL A 107 9.10 -2.61 0.34
C VAL A 107 9.53 -1.17 0.59
N PHE A 108 8.70 -0.24 0.15
CA PHE A 108 8.79 1.19 0.39
C PHE A 108 7.78 1.58 1.46
N VAL A 109 8.23 2.23 2.52
CA VAL A 109 7.37 2.74 3.59
C VAL A 109 7.43 4.25 3.61
N TYR A 110 6.31 4.88 3.34
CA TYR A 110 6.13 6.32 3.46
C TYR A 110 5.77 6.66 4.89
N CYS A 111 6.59 7.47 5.53
CA CYS A 111 6.38 7.96 6.89
C CYS A 111 6.05 9.46 6.87
N LYS A 112 5.31 9.90 7.86
CA LYS A 112 5.01 11.33 8.06
C LYS A 112 6.32 12.11 8.16
N ASP A 113 6.41 13.23 7.48
CA ASP A 113 7.47 14.21 7.68
C ASP A 113 6.87 15.57 8.03
N GLU A 114 7.45 16.19 9.03
CA GLU A 114 7.14 17.57 9.39
C GLU A 114 8.21 18.55 8.89
N GLY A 115 9.22 18.00 8.15
CA GLY A 115 10.46 18.64 7.75
C GLY A 115 10.38 19.98 7.05
N ASN A 116 11.29 20.25 6.14
CA ASN A 116 11.56 21.53 5.46
C ASN A 116 10.39 22.07 4.63
N LEU A 117 9.29 22.37 5.29
CA LEU A 117 8.13 22.97 4.66
C LEU A 117 8.35 24.49 4.59
N ARG A 118 8.51 24.99 3.38
CA ARG A 118 8.83 26.40 3.10
C ARG A 118 7.61 27.21 2.66
N GLY A 119 6.52 26.54 2.34
CA GLY A 119 5.31 27.17 1.82
C GLY A 119 4.48 27.90 2.86
N GLY A 120 3.67 28.86 2.39
CA GLY A 120 2.86 29.71 3.25
C GLY A 120 1.91 28.96 4.17
N THR A 121 1.24 27.92 3.68
CA THR A 121 0.32 27.11 4.49
C THR A 121 1.04 26.47 5.69
N HIS A 122 2.25 26.00 5.49
CA HIS A 122 3.03 25.36 6.53
C HIS A 122 3.57 26.34 7.57
N ILE A 123 4.00 27.53 7.14
CA ILE A 123 4.41 28.59 8.04
C ILE A 123 3.25 28.99 8.98
N PHE A 124 2.03 29.07 8.43
CA PHE A 124 0.84 29.37 9.22
C PHE A 124 0.44 28.20 10.13
N ALA A 125 0.61 26.95 9.72
CA ALA A 125 0.28 25.78 10.53
C ALA A 125 1.20 25.61 11.75
N LYS A 126 2.42 26.14 11.71
CA LYS A 126 3.38 26.15 12.84
C LYS A 126 3.12 27.23 13.87
N LYS A 127 2.25 28.20 13.60
CA LYS A 127 1.90 29.24 14.55
C LYS A 127 0.90 28.71 15.56
N ASP A 128 1.09 29.08 16.82
CA ASP A 128 0.10 28.83 17.86
C ASP A 128 -1.24 29.42 17.44
N GLY A 129 -2.31 28.65 17.55
CA GLY A 129 -3.65 29.09 17.14
C GLY A 129 -3.94 28.97 15.64
N ALA A 130 -3.16 28.16 14.88
CA ALA A 130 -3.48 27.88 13.48
C ALA A 130 -4.94 27.40 13.33
N SER A 131 -5.65 27.94 12.35
CA SER A 131 -7.03 27.55 12.11
C SER A 131 -7.13 26.10 11.65
N LYS A 132 -8.25 25.44 11.95
CA LYS A 132 -8.54 24.08 11.47
C LYS A 132 -8.37 23.97 9.95
N LEU A 133 -8.83 25.00 9.20
CA LEU A 133 -8.69 25.04 7.74
C LEU A 133 -7.23 24.93 7.29
N VAL A 134 -6.30 25.61 7.96
CA VAL A 134 -4.87 25.57 7.64
C VAL A 134 -4.30 24.18 7.91
N LEU A 135 -4.68 23.55 9.03
CA LEU A 135 -4.23 22.21 9.37
C LEU A 135 -4.79 21.15 8.42
N ASP A 136 -6.08 21.24 8.09
CA ASP A 136 -6.73 20.32 7.13
C ASP A 136 -6.09 20.46 5.74
N THR A 137 -5.84 21.68 5.27
CA THR A 137 -5.16 21.93 3.98
C THR A 137 -3.76 21.34 3.96
N LEU A 138 -3.01 21.43 5.07
CA LEU A 138 -1.68 20.83 5.16
C LEU A 138 -1.74 19.30 5.09
N LEU A 139 -2.70 18.67 5.76
CA LEU A 139 -2.91 17.22 5.72
C LEU A 139 -3.24 16.74 4.30
N GLU A 140 -4.10 17.46 3.59
CA GLU A 140 -4.42 17.18 2.19
C GLU A 140 -3.18 17.27 1.30
N GLN A 141 -2.39 18.32 1.42
CA GLN A 141 -1.15 18.50 0.64
C GLN A 141 -0.15 17.37 0.86
N LYS A 142 0.01 16.92 2.11
CA LYS A 142 0.86 15.76 2.43
C LYS A 142 0.31 14.49 1.78
N SER A 143 -0.99 14.28 1.83
CA SER A 143 -1.65 13.13 1.21
C SER A 143 -1.53 13.14 -0.32
N TYR A 144 -1.71 14.30 -0.95
CA TYR A 144 -1.52 14.46 -2.40
C TYR A 144 -0.08 14.16 -2.82
N SER A 145 0.91 14.67 -2.09
CA SER A 145 2.32 14.43 -2.40
C SER A 145 2.71 12.96 -2.30
N MET A 146 2.24 12.25 -1.25
CA MET A 146 2.44 10.80 -1.14
C MET A 146 1.72 10.04 -2.25
N GLY A 147 0.50 10.44 -2.61
CA GLY A 147 -0.27 9.83 -3.69
C GLY A 147 0.40 10.00 -5.05
N ILE A 148 0.92 11.19 -5.37
CA ILE A 148 1.65 11.47 -6.61
C ILE A 148 2.93 10.62 -6.66
N SER A 149 3.73 10.63 -5.58
CA SER A 149 4.95 9.83 -5.49
C SER A 149 4.67 8.34 -5.66
N THR A 150 3.66 7.81 -4.97
CA THR A 150 3.25 6.41 -5.09
C THR A 150 2.78 6.07 -6.51
N GLY A 151 2.02 6.95 -7.14
CA GLY A 151 1.56 6.77 -8.52
C GLY A 151 2.72 6.70 -9.52
N GLN A 152 3.70 7.60 -9.40
CA GLN A 152 4.90 7.57 -10.22
C GLN A 152 5.76 6.33 -9.94
N LEU A 153 5.95 5.98 -8.67
CA LEU A 153 6.71 4.79 -8.26
C LEU A 153 6.10 3.52 -8.85
N THR A 154 4.78 3.34 -8.71
CA THR A 154 4.11 2.13 -9.20
C THR A 154 4.10 2.04 -10.73
N LEU A 155 3.91 3.17 -11.42
CA LEU A 155 3.97 3.22 -12.88
C LEU A 155 5.38 2.91 -13.39
N SER A 156 6.41 3.49 -12.78
CA SER A 156 7.81 3.23 -13.14
C SER A 156 8.21 1.77 -12.85
N ALA A 157 7.76 1.21 -11.73
CA ALA A 157 7.96 -0.21 -11.45
C ALA A 157 7.34 -1.09 -12.55
N ALA A 158 6.13 -0.76 -13.03
CA ALA A 158 5.49 -1.51 -14.10
C ALA A 158 6.23 -1.36 -15.46
N ILE A 159 6.76 -0.19 -15.77
CA ILE A 159 7.60 0.04 -16.97
C ILE A 159 8.88 -0.81 -16.90
N LEU A 160 9.47 -0.96 -15.71
CA LEU A 160 10.63 -1.83 -15.48
C LEU A 160 10.26 -3.33 -15.42
N GLY A 161 8.99 -3.69 -15.60
CA GLY A 161 8.52 -5.09 -15.62
C GLY A 161 8.11 -5.65 -14.26
N TYR A 162 8.12 -4.84 -13.20
CA TYR A 162 7.69 -5.26 -11.87
C TYR A 162 6.18 -5.16 -11.67
N ARG A 163 5.71 -5.78 -10.59
CA ARG A 163 4.34 -5.68 -10.07
C ARG A 163 4.35 -4.95 -8.74
N THR A 164 3.22 -4.36 -8.39
CA THR A 164 3.11 -3.54 -7.19
C THR A 164 1.87 -3.89 -6.37
N GLY A 165 1.95 -3.59 -5.07
CA GLY A 165 0.81 -3.65 -4.16
C GLY A 165 0.91 -2.53 -3.13
N ILE A 166 -0.18 -1.83 -2.89
CA ILE A 166 -0.25 -0.67 -1.99
C ILE A 166 -1.10 -1.05 -0.78
N CYS A 167 -0.61 -0.76 0.43
CA CYS A 167 -1.32 -1.03 1.68
C CYS A 167 -1.26 0.17 2.63
N SER A 168 -2.44 0.60 3.11
CA SER A 168 -2.58 1.57 4.20
C SER A 168 -3.16 0.94 5.47
N ALA A 169 -3.34 -0.40 5.44
CA ALA A 169 -3.97 -1.18 6.49
C ALA A 169 -2.92 -1.98 7.26
N PHE A 170 -2.43 -1.44 8.38
CA PHE A 170 -1.42 -2.06 9.23
C PHE A 170 -1.49 -1.52 10.67
N GLU A 171 -0.83 -2.22 11.60
CA GLU A 171 -0.64 -1.79 12.98
C GLU A 171 0.48 -0.73 13.02
N GLY A 172 0.10 0.56 13.07
CA GLY A 172 1.02 1.69 12.89
C GLY A 172 2.18 1.70 13.88
N GLU A 173 1.92 1.56 15.19
CA GLU A 173 2.94 1.58 16.25
C GLU A 173 3.94 0.43 16.08
N LYS A 174 3.44 -0.77 15.83
CA LYS A 174 4.28 -1.95 15.62
C LYS A 174 5.13 -1.83 14.36
N LEU A 175 4.56 -1.30 13.28
CA LEU A 175 5.32 -1.03 12.06
C LEU A 175 6.42 0.01 12.31
N GLN A 176 6.09 1.08 13.03
CA GLN A 176 7.05 2.14 13.39
C GLN A 176 8.24 1.59 14.18
N GLU A 177 8.01 0.69 15.13
CA GLU A 177 9.05 0.00 15.88
C GLU A 177 9.92 -0.88 14.96
N ILE A 178 9.30 -1.75 14.14
CA ILE A 178 10.02 -2.66 13.24
C ILE A 178 10.95 -1.92 12.27
N ILE A 179 10.47 -0.81 11.72
CA ILE A 179 11.25 -0.01 10.76
C ILE A 179 12.16 1.02 11.44
N SER A 180 12.18 1.08 12.76
CA SER A 180 12.95 2.07 13.55
C SER A 180 12.71 3.50 13.03
N SER A 181 11.44 3.89 12.92
CA SER A 181 11.07 5.23 12.44
C SER A 181 10.80 6.17 13.61
N ASP A 182 11.30 7.40 13.50
CA ASP A 182 10.99 8.51 14.40
C ASP A 182 9.61 9.14 14.12
N THR A 183 8.99 8.77 13.00
CA THR A 183 7.70 9.31 12.55
C THR A 183 6.76 8.21 12.10
N GLU A 184 5.46 8.53 12.15
CA GLU A 184 4.37 7.62 11.87
C GLU A 184 4.37 7.12 10.42
N PRO A 185 4.34 5.78 10.16
CA PRO A 185 4.15 5.24 8.82
C PRO A 185 2.72 5.49 8.33
N LYS A 186 2.57 5.83 7.05
CA LYS A 186 1.29 6.19 6.43
C LYS A 186 0.90 5.25 5.29
N LEU A 187 1.88 4.75 4.54
CA LEU A 187 1.64 3.94 3.36
C LEU A 187 2.78 2.97 3.13
N ILE A 188 2.44 1.75 2.71
CA ILE A 188 3.41 0.74 2.32
C ILE A 188 3.19 0.40 0.84
N VAL A 189 4.28 0.30 0.08
CA VAL A 189 4.26 -0.17 -1.31
C VAL A 189 5.20 -1.36 -1.45
N GLY A 190 4.64 -2.52 -1.77
CA GLY A 190 5.41 -3.69 -2.16
C GLY A 190 5.68 -3.67 -3.66
N ILE A 191 6.91 -3.97 -4.07
CA ILE A 191 7.33 -4.07 -5.47
C ILE A 191 8.10 -5.37 -5.66
N GLY A 192 7.85 -6.07 -6.77
CA GLY A 192 8.54 -7.32 -7.05
C GLY A 192 8.17 -7.96 -8.38
N TYR A 193 8.76 -9.11 -8.61
CA TYR A 193 8.50 -9.91 -9.80
C TYR A 193 7.15 -10.61 -9.71
N ASN A 194 6.48 -10.68 -10.85
CA ASN A 194 5.29 -11.53 -10.96
C ASN A 194 5.63 -12.99 -10.69
N ASN A 195 4.80 -13.68 -9.90
CA ASN A 195 4.85 -15.12 -9.82
C ASN A 195 4.02 -15.71 -10.97
N GLU A 196 4.67 -16.20 -12.02
CA GLU A 196 4.02 -16.71 -13.22
C GLU A 196 3.24 -18.02 -12.97
N ASN A 197 3.55 -18.72 -11.88
CA ASN A 197 2.92 -19.98 -11.52
C ASN A 197 1.64 -19.79 -10.68
N MET A 198 1.26 -18.55 -10.37
CA MET A 198 0.14 -18.27 -9.48
C MET A 198 -0.65 -17.05 -9.96
N ASP A 199 -1.99 -17.17 -10.02
CA ASP A 199 -2.85 -16.00 -10.28
C ASP A 199 -2.52 -14.89 -9.25
N ARG A 200 -2.32 -13.68 -9.73
CA ARG A 200 -1.93 -12.50 -8.92
C ARG A 200 -2.81 -12.25 -7.70
N ARG A 201 -4.05 -12.75 -7.69
CA ARG A 201 -5.01 -12.57 -6.61
C ARG A 201 -4.97 -13.65 -5.53
N LEU A 202 -4.30 -14.77 -5.78
CA LEU A 202 -4.24 -15.85 -4.80
C LEU A 202 -3.35 -15.44 -3.62
N HIS A 203 -3.83 -15.74 -2.41
CA HIS A 203 -3.00 -15.61 -1.22
C HIS A 203 -1.93 -16.71 -1.24
N PRO A 204 -0.65 -16.42 -0.94
CA PRO A 204 0.41 -17.42 -1.06
C PRO A 204 0.25 -18.62 -0.13
N THR A 205 -0.36 -18.44 1.04
CA THR A 205 -0.44 -19.48 2.10
C THR A 205 -1.86 -19.74 2.60
N LEU A 206 -2.74 -18.75 2.63
CA LEU A 206 -4.10 -18.89 3.16
C LEU A 206 -4.95 -19.74 2.21
N LYS A 207 -5.53 -20.80 2.73
CA LYS A 207 -6.42 -21.68 1.98
C LYS A 207 -7.86 -21.20 2.05
N ASN A 208 -8.63 -21.54 1.03
CA ASN A 208 -10.04 -21.19 0.92
C ASN A 208 -10.86 -21.74 2.09
N LYS A 209 -10.57 -22.97 2.54
CA LYS A 209 -11.20 -23.60 3.71
C LYS A 209 -10.97 -22.88 5.04
N ASP A 210 -9.89 -22.08 5.13
CA ASP A 210 -9.50 -21.38 6.36
C ASP A 210 -10.21 -20.02 6.50
N VAL A 211 -11.02 -19.62 5.52
CA VAL A 211 -11.86 -18.42 5.60
C VAL A 211 -13.34 -18.80 5.77
N PRO A 212 -14.17 -17.91 6.34
CA PRO A 212 -15.61 -18.15 6.48
C PRO A 212 -16.26 -18.44 5.14
N GLU A 213 -17.29 -19.26 5.16
CA GLU A 213 -17.99 -19.74 3.95
C GLU A 213 -18.42 -18.59 3.03
N ALA A 214 -18.95 -17.51 3.59
CA ALA A 214 -19.39 -16.32 2.84
C ALA A 214 -18.27 -15.64 2.02
N TYR A 215 -17.00 -15.90 2.34
CA TYR A 215 -15.83 -15.32 1.68
C TYR A 215 -15.08 -16.32 0.80
N ARG A 216 -15.50 -17.58 0.81
CA ARG A 216 -14.86 -18.63 0.00
C ARG A 216 -15.10 -18.39 -1.49
N ASN A 217 -14.11 -18.75 -2.28
CA ASN A 217 -14.19 -18.68 -3.72
C ASN A 217 -13.42 -19.85 -4.37
N GLY A 218 -14.12 -20.72 -5.02
CA GLY A 218 -13.57 -21.95 -5.63
C GLY A 218 -13.51 -23.12 -4.66
N ASP A 219 -12.63 -24.08 -4.93
CA ASP A 219 -12.48 -25.33 -4.16
C ASP A 219 -11.85 -25.07 -2.78
N ASP A 220 -12.28 -25.82 -1.77
CA ASP A 220 -11.79 -25.67 -0.38
C ASP A 220 -10.28 -25.89 -0.23
N GLU A 221 -9.67 -26.71 -1.08
CA GLU A 221 -8.23 -26.98 -1.08
C GLU A 221 -7.39 -25.90 -1.79
N SER A 222 -8.03 -25.02 -2.57
CA SER A 222 -7.35 -23.94 -3.27
C SER A 222 -6.87 -22.84 -2.31
N ASN A 223 -5.89 -22.04 -2.76
CA ASN A 223 -5.54 -20.81 -2.06
C ASN A 223 -6.66 -19.80 -2.18
N TRP A 224 -6.91 -19.06 -1.08
CA TRP A 224 -7.94 -18.03 -1.08
C TRP A 224 -7.61 -16.93 -2.09
N ARG A 225 -8.63 -16.51 -2.84
CA ARG A 225 -8.52 -15.51 -3.89
C ARG A 225 -9.13 -14.18 -3.45
N PHE A 226 -8.35 -13.12 -3.49
CA PHE A 226 -8.84 -11.77 -3.21
C PHE A 226 -9.87 -11.33 -4.26
N PRO A 227 -10.96 -10.67 -3.85
CA PRO A 227 -11.93 -10.11 -4.78
C PRO A 227 -11.29 -9.06 -5.70
N SER A 228 -11.85 -8.89 -6.88
CA SER A 228 -11.44 -7.86 -7.84
C SER A 228 -12.66 -7.02 -8.21
N PHE A 229 -12.48 -5.71 -8.12
CA PHE A 229 -13.51 -4.74 -8.49
C PHE A 229 -13.05 -3.96 -9.72
N GLU A 230 -13.99 -3.64 -10.61
CA GLU A 230 -13.74 -2.75 -11.74
C GLU A 230 -13.92 -1.30 -11.32
N LYS A 231 -13.07 -0.42 -11.86
CA LYS A 231 -13.22 1.02 -11.67
C LYS A 231 -14.24 1.55 -12.67
N ASN A 232 -15.19 2.33 -12.17
CA ASN A 232 -16.15 3.06 -13.01
C ASN A 232 -16.00 4.56 -12.69
N ILE A 233 -15.17 5.25 -13.47
CA ILE A 233 -14.94 6.69 -13.33
C ILE A 233 -15.67 7.38 -14.48
N LYS A 234 -16.60 8.27 -14.14
CA LYS A 234 -17.28 9.12 -15.13
C LYS A 234 -16.29 10.20 -15.60
N VAL A 235 -16.14 10.33 -16.92
CA VAL A 235 -15.34 11.38 -17.55
C VAL A 235 -16.27 12.21 -18.41
N THR A 236 -16.24 13.54 -18.26
CA THR A 236 -16.91 14.48 -19.15
C THR A 236 -15.84 15.25 -19.91
N ILE A 237 -16.02 15.39 -21.22
CA ILE A 237 -15.19 16.21 -22.09
C ILE A 237 -16.13 17.27 -22.66
N ASP A 238 -15.92 18.53 -22.29
CA ASP A 238 -16.69 19.69 -22.76
C ASP A 238 -16.01 20.38 -23.96
#